data_b7c28e186a07c2c5ad6e404b94bf45bb
#
_entry.id   b7c28e186a07c2c5ad6e404b94bf45bb
#
_cell.length_a   1.000
_cell.length_b   1.000
_cell.length_c   1.000
_cell.angle_alpha   90.00
_cell.angle_beta   90.00
_cell.angle_gamma   90.00
#
_symmetry.space_group_name_H-M   'P 1'
#
loop_
_entity.id
_entity.type
_entity.pdbx_description
1 polymer ?
#
loop_
_entity_poly.entity_id
_entity_poly.type
_entity_poly.pdbx_seq_one_letter_code
_entity_poly.pdbx_strand_id
1 'polypeptide(L)'
;MVTPETFINEIYMLAEQSGSCLEPEQQFPEPAFLEEVCRELLYASTMREEGRYSTFRVCFIEPDSAYLIPYLYSHAVLLDEPVPFSTKEIHRLAPAISPDISYLILNRIDGHPWITGMIVGHTTWNQINSGENPSGIRMPRIANLLVSGPGELVACLGESPLVSLKWGNLVHFRKNTFTSTLVAQVLKEGSGVSDANRAVFFSRILINMMQMGSGGHLFIVPEESQYRKHVRIKYKLPVSFMFCGDGNDDLPIKTEKDLISYADMVSKLTAVDGGVLLNKNLDLLGFGVETLMDSIDRPEPDLCFINYDGIHDTTKRYQDYGMRHRSCFKFCSAVEGTVALIASHDGFIKACTQHDGKVVVYDNVSVYNR
;
A
#
# COMPACT_ATOMS: atom_id res chain seq x y z
N MET A 1 -15.51 -7.42 -18.00
CA MET A 1 -14.22 -7.88 -17.47
C MET A 1 -13.14 -7.28 -18.37
N VAL A 2 -12.24 -6.52 -17.81
CA VAL A 2 -11.16 -5.86 -18.56
C VAL A 2 -10.14 -6.92 -19.00
N THR A 3 -9.67 -6.81 -20.23
CA THR A 3 -8.66 -7.71 -20.80
C THR A 3 -7.25 -7.21 -20.47
N PRO A 4 -6.21 -8.07 -20.50
CA PRO A 4 -4.81 -7.62 -20.42
C PRO A 4 -4.48 -6.54 -21.46
N GLU A 5 -5.02 -6.63 -22.67
CA GLU A 5 -4.85 -5.64 -23.73
C GLU A 5 -5.33 -4.25 -23.30
N THR A 6 -6.51 -4.16 -22.67
CA THR A 6 -7.03 -2.88 -22.17
C THR A 6 -6.11 -2.30 -21.07
N PHE A 7 -5.61 -3.15 -20.18
CA PHE A 7 -4.64 -2.73 -19.15
C PHE A 7 -3.34 -2.20 -19.76
N ILE A 8 -2.82 -2.85 -20.77
CA ILE A 8 -1.61 -2.45 -21.49
C ILE A 8 -1.81 -1.10 -22.19
N ASN A 9 -2.92 -0.90 -22.87
CA ASN A 9 -3.24 0.38 -23.52
C ASN A 9 -3.28 1.52 -22.51
N GLU A 10 -3.85 1.29 -21.32
CA GLU A 10 -3.85 2.27 -20.23
C GLU A 10 -2.45 2.58 -19.70
N ILE A 11 -1.58 1.57 -19.60
CA ILE A 11 -0.18 1.77 -19.20
C ILE A 11 0.52 2.76 -20.13
N TYR A 12 0.43 2.56 -21.46
CA TYR A 12 1.06 3.45 -22.42
C TYR A 12 0.48 4.85 -22.38
N MET A 13 -0.83 4.99 -22.36
CA MET A 13 -1.48 6.29 -22.27
C MET A 13 -1.04 7.08 -21.04
N LEU A 14 -0.96 6.44 -19.88
CA LEU A 14 -0.58 7.09 -18.63
C LEU A 14 0.94 7.34 -18.53
N ALA A 15 1.76 6.47 -19.09
CA ALA A 15 3.20 6.66 -19.16
C ALA A 15 3.54 7.90 -20.01
N GLU A 16 2.91 8.06 -21.17
CA GLU A 16 3.06 9.26 -22.03
C GLU A 16 2.61 10.54 -21.31
N GLN A 17 1.53 10.50 -20.55
CA GLN A 17 1.05 11.64 -19.77
C GLN A 17 1.98 12.02 -18.59
N SER A 18 2.83 11.10 -18.17
CA SER A 18 3.72 11.30 -17.00
C SER A 18 4.98 12.10 -17.30
N GLY A 19 5.32 12.35 -18.58
CA GLY A 19 6.45 13.17 -18.97
C GLY A 19 6.67 13.16 -20.48
N SER A 20 6.99 14.30 -21.05
CA SER A 20 7.16 14.50 -22.48
C SER A 20 8.43 13.87 -23.08
N CYS A 21 9.31 13.28 -22.27
CA CYS A 21 10.51 12.56 -22.73
C CYS A 21 10.88 11.54 -21.65
N LEU A 22 10.44 10.30 -21.85
CA LEU A 22 10.87 9.19 -20.99
C LEU A 22 12.21 8.68 -21.54
N GLU A 23 13.19 8.54 -20.66
CA GLU A 23 14.44 7.84 -20.99
C GLU A 23 14.12 6.38 -21.34
N PRO A 24 14.96 5.68 -22.11
CA PRO A 24 14.69 4.32 -22.56
C PRO A 24 14.27 3.37 -21.43
N GLU A 25 14.90 3.48 -20.27
CA GLU A 25 14.63 2.65 -19.09
C GLU A 25 13.28 2.95 -18.40
N GLN A 26 12.69 4.08 -18.72
CA GLN A 26 11.37 4.49 -18.23
C GLN A 26 10.25 4.04 -19.17
N GLN A 27 10.58 3.42 -20.28
CA GLN A 27 9.61 2.95 -21.25
C GLN A 27 9.21 1.51 -20.94
N PHE A 28 7.92 1.23 -21.07
CA PHE A 28 7.46 -0.14 -21.07
C PHE A 28 7.83 -0.81 -22.40
N PRO A 29 8.15 -2.12 -22.38
CA PRO A 29 8.45 -2.85 -23.59
C PRO A 29 7.23 -2.95 -24.51
N GLU A 30 7.41 -3.31 -25.76
CA GLU A 30 6.32 -3.39 -26.73
C GLU A 30 5.09 -4.19 -26.25
N PRO A 31 3.88 -3.88 -26.75
CA PRO A 31 2.63 -4.44 -26.20
C PRO A 31 2.58 -5.97 -26.19
N ALA A 32 3.06 -6.63 -27.23
CA ALA A 32 3.02 -8.10 -27.33
C ALA A 32 3.89 -8.78 -26.25
N PHE A 33 5.08 -8.23 -26.00
CA PHE A 33 5.96 -8.71 -24.94
C PHE A 33 5.35 -8.46 -23.56
N LEU A 34 4.82 -7.26 -23.34
CA LEU A 34 4.18 -6.90 -22.09
C LEU A 34 2.95 -7.77 -21.80
N GLU A 35 2.20 -8.17 -22.83
CA GLU A 35 1.04 -9.07 -22.69
C GLU A 35 1.48 -10.46 -22.20
N GLU A 36 2.55 -11.02 -22.79
CA GLU A 36 3.10 -12.31 -22.35
C GLU A 36 3.55 -12.23 -20.87
N VAL A 37 4.26 -11.17 -20.49
CA VAL A 37 4.68 -10.92 -19.13
C VAL A 37 3.48 -10.79 -18.19
N CYS A 38 2.49 -9.97 -18.51
CA CYS A 38 1.30 -9.79 -17.69
C CYS A 38 0.53 -11.10 -17.46
N ARG A 39 0.44 -11.95 -18.48
CA ARG A 39 -0.23 -13.24 -18.39
C ARG A 39 0.47 -14.16 -17.37
N GLU A 40 1.79 -14.31 -17.47
CA GLU A 40 2.56 -15.12 -16.53
C GLU A 40 2.50 -14.57 -15.10
N LEU A 41 2.57 -13.25 -14.94
CA LEU A 41 2.45 -12.61 -13.63
C LEU A 41 1.08 -12.81 -12.99
N LEU A 42 0.00 -12.71 -13.76
CA LEU A 42 -1.36 -12.98 -13.27
C LEU A 42 -1.50 -14.44 -12.81
N TYR A 43 -0.99 -15.39 -13.56
CA TYR A 43 -0.99 -16.80 -13.14
C TYR A 43 -0.18 -16.97 -11.85
N ALA A 44 1.05 -16.45 -11.80
CA ALA A 44 1.90 -16.53 -10.62
C ALA A 44 1.24 -15.91 -9.39
N SER A 45 0.54 -14.77 -9.55
CA SER A 45 -0.12 -14.07 -8.45
C SER A 45 -1.21 -14.89 -7.75
N THR A 46 -1.85 -15.83 -8.46
CA THR A 46 -2.94 -16.66 -7.93
C THR A 46 -2.47 -17.95 -7.27
N MET A 47 -1.22 -18.32 -7.48
CA MET A 47 -0.63 -19.50 -6.87
C MET A 47 -0.19 -19.21 -5.43
N ARG A 48 -0.21 -20.26 -4.59
CA ARG A 48 0.27 -20.18 -3.21
C ARG A 48 1.52 -21.01 -3.05
N GLU A 49 2.50 -20.44 -2.37
CA GLU A 49 3.66 -21.15 -1.87
C GLU A 49 3.58 -21.18 -0.34
N GLU A 50 3.63 -22.37 0.25
CA GLU A 50 3.47 -22.58 1.70
C GLU A 50 2.25 -21.85 2.31
N GLY A 51 1.15 -21.77 1.55
CA GLY A 51 -0.08 -21.12 1.99
C GLY A 51 -0.13 -19.60 1.80
N ARG A 52 0.93 -18.97 1.30
CA ARG A 52 1.03 -17.52 1.06
C ARG A 52 1.04 -17.21 -0.43
N TYR A 53 0.43 -16.09 -0.81
CA TYR A 53 0.58 -15.54 -2.15
C TYR A 53 1.91 -14.81 -2.27
N SER A 54 2.59 -14.99 -3.39
CA SER A 54 3.84 -14.30 -3.65
C SER A 54 3.58 -12.85 -4.07
N THR A 55 4.32 -11.92 -3.47
CA THR A 55 4.37 -10.51 -3.89
C THR A 55 5.79 -10.22 -4.37
N PHE A 56 5.95 -9.61 -5.54
CA PHE A 56 7.25 -9.34 -6.13
C PHE A 56 7.14 -8.29 -7.23
N ARG A 57 8.27 -7.76 -7.67
CA ARG A 57 8.35 -6.80 -8.79
C ARG A 57 9.22 -7.34 -9.91
N VAL A 58 8.87 -6.97 -11.13
CA VAL A 58 9.69 -7.16 -12.33
C VAL A 58 9.97 -5.82 -12.99
N CYS A 59 11.15 -5.65 -13.55
CA CYS A 59 11.51 -4.47 -14.32
C CYS A 59 12.06 -4.84 -15.69
N PHE A 60 12.04 -3.87 -16.59
CA PHE A 60 12.42 -4.02 -17.99
C PHE A 60 13.67 -3.18 -18.25
N ILE A 61 14.83 -3.81 -18.12
CA ILE A 61 16.12 -3.13 -18.30
C ILE A 61 16.87 -3.82 -19.43
N GLU A 62 17.14 -3.06 -20.50
CA GLU A 62 18.01 -3.53 -21.55
C GLU A 62 19.46 -3.60 -21.03
N PRO A 63 20.20 -4.70 -21.30
CA PRO A 63 21.55 -4.90 -20.79
C PRO A 63 22.53 -3.79 -21.20
N ASP A 64 22.29 -3.19 -22.36
CA ASP A 64 23.17 -2.16 -22.97
C ASP A 64 22.81 -0.72 -22.54
N SER A 65 21.87 -0.55 -21.61
CA SER A 65 21.53 0.78 -21.13
C SER A 65 22.70 1.40 -20.37
N ALA A 66 23.38 2.33 -21.04
CA ALA A 66 24.57 3.00 -20.51
C ALA A 66 24.31 3.76 -19.19
N TYR A 67 23.07 4.16 -18.97
CA TYR A 67 22.64 4.88 -17.76
C TYR A 67 22.58 3.97 -16.53
N LEU A 68 22.15 2.73 -16.72
CA LEU A 68 21.94 1.77 -15.63
C LEU A 68 23.15 0.88 -15.37
N ILE A 69 24.13 0.83 -16.28
CA ILE A 69 25.33 -0.02 -16.11
C ILE A 69 26.03 0.21 -14.77
N PRO A 70 26.34 1.43 -14.32
CA PRO A 70 26.95 1.66 -13.02
C PRO A 70 26.04 1.21 -11.86
N TYR A 71 24.74 1.40 -12.01
CA TYR A 71 23.74 1.02 -11.01
C TYR A 71 23.56 -0.52 -10.97
N LEU A 72 23.49 -1.17 -12.11
CA LEU A 72 23.39 -2.63 -12.21
C LEU A 72 24.62 -3.31 -11.59
N TYR A 73 25.82 -2.81 -11.85
CA TYR A 73 27.05 -3.37 -11.28
C TYR A 73 27.16 -3.20 -9.77
N SER A 74 26.58 -2.16 -9.21
CA SER A 74 26.65 -1.91 -7.77
C SER A 74 25.54 -2.58 -6.98
N HIS A 75 24.38 -2.90 -7.60
CA HIS A 75 23.16 -3.35 -6.91
C HIS A 75 22.44 -4.53 -7.58
N ALA A 76 22.95 -5.06 -8.69
CA ALA A 76 22.34 -6.17 -9.38
C ALA A 76 23.09 -7.49 -9.15
N VAL A 77 22.33 -8.56 -9.01
CA VAL A 77 22.81 -9.94 -9.10
C VAL A 77 22.40 -10.45 -10.47
N LEU A 78 23.35 -10.58 -11.39
CA LEU A 78 23.09 -11.10 -12.72
C LEU A 78 23.28 -12.61 -12.73
N LEU A 79 22.42 -13.30 -13.46
CA LEU A 79 22.54 -14.74 -13.69
C LEU A 79 23.57 -14.99 -14.81
N ASP A 80 24.42 -15.98 -14.62
CA ASP A 80 25.37 -16.42 -15.65
C ASP A 80 24.63 -16.97 -16.88
N GLU A 81 23.57 -17.74 -16.62
CA GLU A 81 22.64 -18.22 -17.64
C GLU A 81 21.24 -17.67 -17.37
N PRO A 82 20.63 -16.92 -18.31
CA PRO A 82 19.25 -16.49 -18.20
C PRO A 82 18.29 -17.69 -18.05
N VAL A 83 17.25 -17.54 -17.27
CA VAL A 83 16.21 -18.55 -17.12
C VAL A 83 14.90 -18.10 -17.78
N PRO A 84 14.12 -19.01 -18.40
CA PRO A 84 12.86 -18.66 -19.03
C PRO A 84 11.90 -18.03 -18.02
N PHE A 85 11.26 -16.94 -18.42
CA PHE A 85 10.22 -16.32 -17.59
C PHE A 85 8.96 -17.18 -17.63
N SER A 86 8.72 -17.92 -16.58
CA SER A 86 7.58 -18.81 -16.45
C SER A 86 7.03 -18.76 -15.03
N THR A 87 5.77 -19.05 -14.86
CA THR A 87 5.12 -19.13 -13.54
C THR A 87 5.92 -19.98 -12.56
N LYS A 88 6.52 -21.09 -12.99
CA LYS A 88 7.33 -21.97 -12.16
C LYS A 88 8.62 -21.29 -11.66
N GLU A 89 9.36 -20.63 -12.54
CA GLU A 89 10.61 -19.96 -12.17
C GLU A 89 10.34 -18.68 -11.36
N ILE A 90 9.26 -17.98 -11.67
CA ILE A 90 8.79 -16.84 -10.86
C ILE A 90 8.56 -17.29 -9.42
N HIS A 91 7.84 -18.38 -9.21
CA HIS A 91 7.58 -18.92 -7.86
C HIS A 91 8.87 -19.25 -7.11
N ARG A 92 9.86 -19.82 -7.79
CA ARG A 92 11.15 -20.17 -7.17
C ARG A 92 11.96 -18.95 -6.76
N LEU A 93 11.86 -17.86 -7.53
CA LEU A 93 12.65 -16.65 -7.30
C LEU A 93 11.92 -15.60 -6.48
N ALA A 94 10.58 -15.60 -6.47
CA ALA A 94 9.79 -14.61 -5.75
C ALA A 94 10.14 -14.48 -4.25
N PRO A 95 10.47 -15.56 -3.52
CA PRO A 95 10.90 -15.44 -2.11
C PRO A 95 12.19 -14.63 -1.91
N ALA A 96 13.04 -14.53 -2.94
CA ALA A 96 14.25 -13.73 -2.88
C ALA A 96 13.99 -12.23 -3.16
N ILE A 97 12.79 -11.89 -3.62
CA ILE A 97 12.41 -10.53 -4.01
C ILE A 97 11.57 -9.89 -2.90
N SER A 98 12.09 -8.83 -2.32
CA SER A 98 11.29 -7.94 -1.49
C SER A 98 10.68 -6.85 -2.38
N PRO A 99 9.35 -6.79 -2.55
CA PRO A 99 8.73 -5.87 -3.50
C PRO A 99 8.96 -4.39 -3.20
N ASP A 100 9.39 -4.08 -1.98
CA ASP A 100 9.70 -2.70 -1.57
C ASP A 100 11.09 -2.24 -2.04
N ILE A 101 12.02 -3.18 -2.23
CA ILE A 101 13.45 -2.87 -2.45
C ILE A 101 14.11 -3.67 -3.56
N SER A 102 13.44 -4.62 -4.20
CA SER A 102 14.06 -5.46 -5.22
C SER A 102 13.14 -5.78 -6.38
N TYR A 103 13.75 -6.10 -7.53
CA TYR A 103 13.09 -6.38 -8.79
C TYR A 103 13.75 -7.58 -9.48
N LEU A 104 12.96 -8.44 -10.11
CA LEU A 104 13.48 -9.35 -11.15
C LEU A 104 13.72 -8.54 -12.43
N ILE A 105 14.86 -8.77 -13.07
CA ILE A 105 15.21 -8.15 -14.35
C ILE A 105 14.71 -9.05 -15.46
N LEU A 106 13.87 -8.52 -16.33
CA LEU A 106 13.37 -9.20 -17.51
C LEU A 106 13.99 -8.60 -18.76
N ASN A 107 14.55 -9.45 -19.60
CA ASN A 107 15.04 -9.11 -20.91
C ASN A 107 14.36 -9.97 -21.98
N ARG A 108 14.38 -9.46 -23.19
CA ARG A 108 13.86 -10.17 -24.36
C ARG A 108 14.97 -10.99 -25.02
N ILE A 109 14.83 -12.31 -25.07
CA ILE A 109 15.72 -13.21 -25.77
C ILE A 109 14.88 -14.02 -26.75
N ASP A 110 15.24 -14.01 -28.03
CA ASP A 110 14.50 -14.69 -29.11
C ASP A 110 13.00 -14.39 -29.14
N GLY A 111 12.64 -13.14 -28.81
CA GLY A 111 11.25 -12.68 -28.80
C GLY A 111 10.46 -12.95 -27.52
N HIS A 112 10.99 -13.74 -26.59
CA HIS A 112 10.32 -14.14 -25.34
C HIS A 112 10.96 -13.51 -24.11
N PRO A 113 10.20 -13.39 -22.99
CA PRO A 113 10.74 -12.87 -21.72
C PRO A 113 11.63 -13.91 -21.02
N TRP A 114 12.78 -13.45 -20.55
CA TRP A 114 13.73 -14.21 -19.77
C TRP A 114 14.12 -13.43 -18.52
N ILE A 115 14.32 -14.13 -17.41
CA ILE A 115 14.89 -13.58 -16.19
C ILE A 115 16.40 -13.60 -16.33
N THR A 116 17.03 -12.44 -16.27
CA THR A 116 18.50 -12.28 -16.43
C THR A 116 19.19 -11.91 -15.13
N GLY A 117 18.41 -11.61 -14.10
CA GLY A 117 18.94 -11.25 -12.79
C GLY A 117 17.92 -10.62 -11.87
N MET A 118 18.43 -9.99 -10.83
CA MET A 118 17.62 -9.20 -9.89
C MET A 118 18.36 -7.93 -9.48
N ILE A 119 17.65 -6.86 -9.30
CA ILE A 119 18.14 -5.67 -8.61
C ILE A 119 17.75 -5.81 -7.15
N VAL A 120 18.74 -5.68 -6.27
CA VAL A 120 18.52 -5.64 -4.83
C VAL A 120 18.73 -4.20 -4.39
N GLY A 121 17.68 -3.55 -3.93
CA GLY A 121 17.75 -2.20 -3.38
C GLY A 121 18.58 -2.16 -2.08
N HIS A 122 18.91 -0.96 -1.65
CA HIS A 122 19.66 -0.78 -0.40
C HIS A 122 18.87 -1.31 0.79
N THR A 123 19.36 -2.40 1.34
CA THR A 123 18.96 -2.77 2.70
C THR A 123 19.59 -1.76 3.67
N THR A 124 18.99 -1.58 4.83
CA THR A 124 19.56 -0.77 5.92
C THR A 124 21.03 -1.12 6.22
N TRP A 125 21.43 -2.37 5.93
CA TRP A 125 22.80 -2.87 6.08
C TRP A 125 23.78 -2.23 5.10
N ASN A 126 23.38 -2.05 3.83
CA ASN A 126 24.23 -1.39 2.83
C ASN A 126 24.34 0.12 3.12
N GLN A 127 23.29 0.75 3.64
CA GLN A 127 23.28 2.15 4.06
C GLN A 127 24.23 2.40 5.25
N ILE A 128 24.29 1.48 6.23
CA ILE A 128 25.19 1.58 7.37
C ILE A 128 26.66 1.48 6.93
N ASN A 129 26.96 0.63 5.94
CA ASN A 129 28.33 0.41 5.50
C ASN A 129 28.84 1.47 4.51
N SER A 130 27.98 2.12 3.75
CA SER A 130 28.39 3.16 2.78
C SER A 130 28.62 4.52 3.41
N GLY A 131 28.20 4.75 4.66
CA GLY A 131 28.28 6.06 5.32
C GLY A 131 27.44 7.15 4.65
N GLU A 132 26.60 6.79 3.69
CA GLU A 132 25.74 7.70 2.96
C GLU A 132 24.43 7.95 3.71
N ASN A 133 23.96 9.19 3.63
CA ASN A 133 22.70 9.59 4.26
C ASN A 133 21.52 8.78 3.69
N PRO A 134 20.68 8.16 4.53
CA PRO A 134 19.56 7.30 4.09
C PRO A 134 18.56 7.96 3.14
N SER A 135 18.57 9.28 3.03
CA SER A 135 17.63 10.07 2.24
C SER A 135 17.96 10.18 0.75
N GLY A 136 19.03 9.54 0.25
CA GLY A 136 19.61 9.87 -1.06
C GLY A 136 19.38 8.89 -2.21
N ILE A 137 19.13 7.63 -1.98
CA ILE A 137 19.04 6.66 -3.08
C ILE A 137 17.57 6.30 -3.34
N ARG A 138 16.95 7.08 -4.16
CA ARG A 138 15.68 6.71 -4.80
C ARG A 138 15.99 5.67 -5.87
N MET A 139 15.20 4.57 -5.89
CA MET A 139 15.20 3.67 -7.03
C MET A 139 14.95 4.49 -8.31
N PRO A 140 15.72 4.28 -9.37
CA PRO A 140 15.51 5.02 -10.61
C PRO A 140 14.06 4.85 -11.10
N ARG A 141 13.58 5.82 -11.89
CA ARG A 141 12.25 5.75 -12.51
C ARG A 141 12.22 4.70 -13.62
N ILE A 142 12.37 3.44 -13.26
CA ILE A 142 12.34 2.30 -14.16
C ILE A 142 10.89 1.86 -14.37
N ALA A 143 10.53 1.53 -15.62
CA ALA A 143 9.26 0.87 -15.92
C ALA A 143 9.21 -0.50 -15.25
N ASN A 144 8.19 -0.75 -14.45
CA ASN A 144 8.08 -2.01 -13.72
C ASN A 144 6.63 -2.44 -13.50
N LEU A 145 6.45 -3.74 -13.25
CA LEU A 145 5.18 -4.31 -12.82
C LEU A 145 5.34 -4.90 -11.42
N LEU A 146 4.41 -4.58 -10.54
CA LEU A 146 4.30 -5.12 -9.19
C LEU A 146 3.15 -6.10 -9.13
N VAL A 147 3.41 -7.32 -8.67
CA VAL A 147 2.39 -8.25 -8.17
C VAL A 147 2.18 -7.90 -6.71
N SER A 148 1.07 -7.24 -6.40
CA SER A 148 0.74 -6.77 -5.04
C SER A 148 -0.11 -7.76 -4.25
N GLY A 149 -0.72 -8.71 -4.94
CA GLY A 149 -1.57 -9.74 -4.35
C GLY A 149 -2.23 -10.62 -5.41
N PRO A 150 -3.10 -11.55 -5.00
CA PRO A 150 -3.73 -12.48 -5.93
C PRO A 150 -4.63 -11.74 -6.95
N GLY A 151 -4.35 -11.97 -8.25
CA GLY A 151 -5.08 -11.36 -9.35
C GLY A 151 -4.86 -9.85 -9.48
N GLU A 152 -3.81 -9.29 -8.88
CA GLU A 152 -3.50 -7.87 -8.96
C GLU A 152 -2.11 -7.59 -9.52
N LEU A 153 -2.07 -6.80 -10.61
CA LEU A 153 -0.88 -6.23 -11.20
C LEU A 153 -0.94 -4.71 -11.13
N VAL A 154 0.17 -4.08 -10.75
CA VAL A 154 0.31 -2.61 -10.74
C VAL A 154 1.44 -2.23 -11.67
N ALA A 155 1.16 -1.40 -12.67
CA ALA A 155 2.18 -0.80 -13.50
C ALA A 155 2.72 0.46 -12.85
N CYS A 156 4.04 0.58 -12.77
CA CYS A 156 4.72 1.67 -12.08
C CYS A 156 5.85 2.27 -12.92
N LEU A 157 6.14 3.56 -12.70
CA LEU A 157 7.39 4.21 -13.09
C LEU A 157 8.21 4.50 -11.83
N GLY A 158 9.24 3.69 -11.59
CA GLY A 158 9.92 3.65 -10.29
C GLY A 158 8.96 3.21 -9.20
N GLU A 159 8.80 4.03 -8.18
CA GLU A 159 7.84 3.78 -7.09
C GLU A 159 6.44 4.38 -7.35
N SER A 160 6.26 5.12 -8.45
CA SER A 160 5.00 5.80 -8.77
C SER A 160 4.08 4.88 -9.57
N PRO A 161 2.94 4.44 -9.03
CA PRO A 161 2.00 3.63 -9.76
C PRO A 161 1.24 4.47 -10.78
N LEU A 162 0.93 3.85 -11.90
CA LEU A 162 0.14 4.42 -13.00
C LEU A 162 -1.29 3.87 -12.98
N VAL A 163 -1.39 2.56 -13.08
CA VAL A 163 -2.65 1.84 -13.16
C VAL A 163 -2.50 0.44 -12.58
N SER A 164 -3.54 -0.10 -11.97
CA SER A 164 -3.61 -1.50 -11.56
C SER A 164 -4.73 -2.23 -12.28
N LEU A 165 -4.46 -3.49 -12.58
CA LEU A 165 -5.45 -4.48 -12.97
C LEU A 165 -5.70 -5.38 -11.78
N LYS A 166 -6.93 -5.35 -11.23
CA LYS A 166 -7.30 -6.15 -10.08
C LYS A 166 -8.62 -6.89 -10.33
N TRP A 167 -8.55 -8.22 -10.38
CA TRP A 167 -9.72 -9.08 -10.64
C TRP A 167 -10.55 -8.64 -11.85
N GLY A 168 -9.87 -8.20 -12.93
CA GLY A 168 -10.51 -7.74 -14.16
C GLY A 168 -11.14 -6.35 -14.08
N ASN A 169 -10.74 -5.54 -13.10
CA ASN A 169 -11.08 -4.12 -13.00
C ASN A 169 -9.82 -3.26 -13.11
N LEU A 170 -9.90 -2.15 -13.83
CA LEU A 170 -8.85 -1.15 -13.88
C LEU A 170 -9.01 -0.15 -12.74
N VAL A 171 -7.88 0.18 -12.13
CA VAL A 171 -7.79 1.19 -11.09
C VAL A 171 -6.68 2.16 -11.45
N HIS A 172 -7.02 3.41 -11.70
CA HIS A 172 -6.07 4.46 -12.06
C HIS A 172 -5.52 5.15 -10.82
N PHE A 173 -4.22 5.39 -10.80
CA PHE A 173 -3.55 6.15 -9.74
C PHE A 173 -3.30 7.57 -10.25
N ARG A 174 -4.17 8.50 -9.94
CA ARG A 174 -3.97 9.91 -10.28
C ARG A 174 -3.18 10.63 -9.19
N LYS A 175 -2.39 11.66 -9.59
CA LYS A 175 -1.55 12.50 -8.72
C LYS A 175 -2.23 13.10 -7.46
N ASN A 176 -3.55 13.08 -7.37
CA ASN A 176 -4.34 13.65 -6.29
C ASN A 176 -5.09 12.62 -5.46
N THR A 177 -4.76 11.36 -5.54
CA THR A 177 -5.49 10.35 -4.81
C THR A 177 -4.99 10.22 -3.38
N PHE A 178 -5.68 10.73 -2.56
CA PHE A 178 -6.46 10.40 -1.40
C PHE A 178 -5.74 9.89 -0.15
N THR A 179 -4.67 9.12 -0.17
CA THR A 179 -4.28 8.35 0.99
C THR A 179 -3.52 9.13 2.03
N SER A 180 -2.44 9.75 1.64
CA SER A 180 -1.64 10.55 2.56
C SER A 180 -2.31 11.90 2.83
N THR A 181 -2.95 12.47 1.80
CA THR A 181 -3.57 13.79 1.92
C THR A 181 -4.82 13.74 2.79
N LEU A 182 -5.67 12.71 2.69
CA LEU A 182 -6.88 12.63 3.49
C LEU A 182 -6.57 12.34 4.95
N VAL A 183 -5.75 11.32 5.20
CA VAL A 183 -5.35 10.97 6.55
C VAL A 183 -4.56 12.13 7.16
N ALA A 184 -3.68 12.78 6.41
CA ALA A 184 -2.97 13.95 6.85
C ALA A 184 -3.91 15.15 7.09
N GLN A 185 -4.88 15.41 6.21
CA GLN A 185 -5.83 16.52 6.39
C GLN A 185 -6.75 16.32 7.59
N VAL A 186 -7.31 15.13 7.74
CA VAL A 186 -8.22 14.81 8.86
C VAL A 186 -7.48 14.81 10.21
N LEU A 187 -6.19 14.45 10.20
CA LEU A 187 -5.36 14.41 11.41
C LEU A 187 -4.56 15.70 11.68
N LYS A 188 -4.61 16.67 10.77
CA LYS A 188 -3.78 17.88 10.84
C LYS A 188 -4.12 18.76 12.05
N GLU A 189 -5.36 18.77 12.46
CA GLU A 189 -5.79 19.56 13.63
C GLU A 189 -5.51 18.79 14.94
N GLY A 190 -4.62 19.33 15.74
CA GLY A 190 -4.31 18.83 17.09
C GLY A 190 -3.30 17.68 17.17
N SER A 191 -2.50 17.44 16.13
CA SER A 191 -1.43 16.44 16.16
C SER A 191 -0.05 17.09 16.27
N GLY A 192 0.78 16.63 17.21
CA GLY A 192 2.21 16.97 17.31
C GLY A 192 3.11 16.28 16.29
N VAL A 193 2.55 15.37 15.45
CA VAL A 193 3.30 14.59 14.46
C VAL A 193 3.44 15.36 13.16
N SER A 194 4.64 15.42 12.59
CA SER A 194 4.86 16.07 11.29
C SER A 194 4.13 15.36 10.14
N ASP A 195 3.79 16.10 9.08
CA ASP A 195 3.11 15.56 7.89
C ASP A 195 3.94 14.44 7.24
N ALA A 196 5.27 14.59 7.21
CA ALA A 196 6.18 13.59 6.65
C ALA A 196 6.11 12.26 7.45
N ASN A 197 6.19 12.33 8.78
CA ASN A 197 6.12 11.14 9.64
C ASN A 197 4.76 10.47 9.55
N ARG A 198 3.67 11.24 9.47
CA ARG A 198 2.33 10.68 9.23
C ARG A 198 2.25 9.94 7.91
N ALA A 199 2.77 10.53 6.84
CA ALA A 199 2.77 9.90 5.52
C ALA A 199 3.54 8.57 5.53
N VAL A 200 4.74 8.53 6.12
CA VAL A 200 5.54 7.31 6.27
C VAL A 200 4.78 6.25 7.07
N PHE A 201 4.25 6.63 8.24
CA PHE A 201 3.52 5.72 9.12
C PHE A 201 2.32 5.08 8.42
N PHE A 202 1.43 5.90 7.82
CA PHE A 202 0.23 5.37 7.18
C PHE A 202 0.51 4.61 5.91
N SER A 203 1.50 5.02 5.12
CA SER A 203 1.93 4.24 3.95
C SER A 203 2.36 2.84 4.38
N ARG A 204 3.14 2.72 5.44
CA ARG A 204 3.59 1.41 5.95
C ARG A 204 2.45 0.57 6.51
N ILE A 205 1.54 1.17 7.29
CA ILE A 205 0.33 0.50 7.79
C ILE A 205 -0.50 -0.07 6.63
N LEU A 206 -0.75 0.72 5.61
CA LEU A 206 -1.58 0.32 4.48
C LEU A 206 -0.94 -0.81 3.69
N ILE A 207 0.38 -0.73 3.39
CA ILE A 207 1.13 -1.82 2.74
C ILE A 207 0.94 -3.12 3.51
N ASN A 208 1.19 -3.09 4.81
CA ASN A 208 1.12 -4.29 5.63
C ASN A 208 -0.31 -4.85 5.72
N MET A 209 -1.32 -3.98 5.90
CA MET A 209 -2.72 -4.42 5.95
C MET A 209 -3.17 -5.06 4.62
N MET A 210 -2.70 -4.56 3.48
CA MET A 210 -2.96 -5.16 2.16
C MET A 210 -2.29 -6.54 2.03
N GLN A 211 -1.04 -6.67 2.48
CA GLN A 211 -0.27 -7.91 2.36
C GLN A 211 -0.73 -9.03 3.29
N MET A 212 -1.25 -8.68 4.46
CA MET A 212 -1.67 -9.68 5.45
C MET A 212 -2.86 -10.52 5.02
N GLY A 213 -3.76 -10.01 4.15
CA GLY A 213 -4.92 -10.75 3.65
C GLY A 213 -5.90 -11.26 4.71
N SER A 214 -5.66 -10.96 5.99
CA SER A 214 -6.49 -11.42 7.12
C SER A 214 -7.74 -10.56 7.32
N GLY A 215 -7.79 -9.42 6.67
CA GLY A 215 -8.74 -8.37 6.96
C GLY A 215 -8.53 -7.81 8.39
N GLY A 216 -8.74 -6.52 8.56
CA GLY A 216 -8.55 -5.86 9.84
C GLY A 216 -9.12 -4.45 9.82
N HIS A 217 -9.12 -3.77 10.95
CA HIS A 217 -9.47 -2.35 10.97
C HIS A 217 -8.67 -1.60 12.04
N LEU A 218 -8.50 -0.31 11.79
CA LEU A 218 -7.78 0.59 12.66
C LEU A 218 -8.60 1.88 12.79
N PHE A 219 -8.76 2.33 14.00
CA PHE A 219 -9.40 3.59 14.32
C PHE A 219 -8.38 4.62 14.79
N ILE A 220 -8.49 5.83 14.28
CA ILE A 220 -7.79 7.00 14.78
C ILE A 220 -8.86 7.89 15.38
N VAL A 221 -8.79 8.10 16.70
CA VAL A 221 -9.86 8.71 17.45
C VAL A 221 -9.48 10.07 18.04
N PRO A 222 -10.48 10.93 18.28
CA PRO A 222 -10.30 12.17 19.03
C PRO A 222 -10.09 11.88 20.53
N GLU A 223 -10.42 12.83 21.40
CA GLU A 223 -10.31 12.68 22.84
C GLU A 223 -11.16 11.55 23.42
N GLU A 224 -10.69 10.93 24.50
CA GLU A 224 -11.29 9.74 25.11
C GLU A 224 -12.76 9.93 25.50
N SER A 225 -13.13 11.11 25.98
CA SER A 225 -14.48 11.46 26.37
C SER A 225 -15.53 11.25 25.27
N GLN A 226 -15.12 11.37 24.01
CA GLN A 226 -16.02 11.29 22.85
C GLN A 226 -16.30 9.85 22.40
N TYR A 227 -15.31 8.94 22.50
CA TYR A 227 -15.45 7.60 21.95
C TYR A 227 -15.58 6.49 22.98
N ARG A 228 -15.14 6.71 24.22
CA ARG A 228 -15.00 5.69 25.26
C ARG A 228 -16.24 4.82 25.50
N LYS A 229 -17.41 5.43 25.47
CA LYS A 229 -18.70 4.73 25.67
C LYS A 229 -19.12 3.85 24.49
N HIS A 230 -18.51 4.04 23.32
CA HIS A 230 -18.88 3.37 22.07
C HIS A 230 -17.97 2.19 21.71
N VAL A 231 -16.91 1.95 22.50
CA VAL A 231 -15.95 0.87 22.25
C VAL A 231 -15.67 0.04 23.49
N ARG A 232 -15.41 -1.24 23.28
CA ARG A 232 -14.81 -2.13 24.25
C ARG A 232 -13.41 -2.49 23.78
N ILE A 233 -12.40 -2.19 24.58
CA ILE A 233 -11.00 -2.49 24.31
C ILE A 233 -10.65 -3.74 25.09
N LYS A 234 -10.39 -4.86 24.40
CA LYS A 234 -10.04 -6.15 25.01
C LYS A 234 -8.64 -6.11 25.61
N TYR A 235 -7.69 -5.53 24.89
CA TYR A 235 -6.30 -5.40 25.32
C TYR A 235 -5.97 -3.91 25.46
N LYS A 236 -6.31 -3.37 26.63
CA LYS A 236 -6.00 -1.97 26.98
C LYS A 236 -4.56 -1.89 27.46
N LEU A 237 -3.82 -0.92 26.95
CA LEU A 237 -2.45 -0.68 27.39
C LEU A 237 -2.46 0.14 28.70
N PRO A 238 -1.63 -0.20 29.67
CA PRO A 238 -1.57 0.52 30.96
C PRO A 238 -0.98 1.92 30.79
N VAL A 239 -0.08 2.09 29.82
CA VAL A 239 0.46 3.37 29.39
C VAL A 239 0.30 3.39 27.87
N SER A 240 -0.21 4.49 27.32
CA SER A 240 -0.23 4.67 25.88
C SER A 240 1.20 4.55 25.38
N PHE A 241 1.42 3.71 24.38
CA PHE A 241 2.72 3.61 23.71
C PHE A 241 2.88 4.91 22.91
N MET A 242 3.57 5.88 23.50
CA MET A 242 3.63 7.25 23.01
C MET A 242 4.54 7.35 21.81
N PHE A 243 4.01 7.92 20.73
CA PHE A 243 4.77 8.24 19.52
C PHE A 243 5.44 9.62 19.63
N CYS A 244 4.72 10.59 20.16
CA CYS A 244 5.20 11.95 20.37
C CYS A 244 5.21 12.28 21.87
N GLY A 245 6.36 12.58 22.41
CA GLY A 245 6.49 13.20 23.72
C GLY A 245 6.88 14.66 23.58
N ASP A 246 6.45 15.46 24.52
CA ASP A 246 6.77 16.88 24.64
C ASP A 246 8.28 17.08 24.91
N GLY A 247 9.10 16.99 23.85
CA GLY A 247 10.53 17.34 23.90
C GLY A 247 11.41 16.49 24.83
N ASN A 248 10.99 15.30 25.22
CA ASN A 248 11.73 14.42 26.10
C ASN A 248 12.64 13.49 25.27
N ASP A 249 13.95 13.53 25.52
CA ASP A 249 14.97 12.75 24.80
C ASP A 249 14.85 11.22 24.97
N ASP A 250 13.96 10.74 25.82
CA ASP A 250 13.75 9.33 26.16
C ASP A 250 12.65 8.62 25.32
N LEU A 251 12.21 9.22 24.23
CA LEU A 251 11.17 8.63 23.36
C LEU A 251 11.69 7.39 22.62
N PRO A 252 10.87 6.32 22.52
CA PRO A 252 11.24 5.09 21.83
C PRO A 252 11.36 5.26 20.30
N ILE A 253 10.79 6.32 19.73
CA ILE A 253 10.78 6.55 18.28
C ILE A 253 11.52 7.86 17.98
N LYS A 254 12.79 7.73 17.58
CA LYS A 254 13.68 8.86 17.26
C LYS A 254 14.01 8.96 15.78
N THR A 255 13.88 7.87 15.05
CA THR A 255 14.29 7.77 13.65
C THR A 255 13.13 7.29 12.77
N GLU A 256 13.22 7.53 11.46
CA GLU A 256 12.30 6.98 10.49
C GLU A 256 12.23 5.44 10.56
N LYS A 257 13.35 4.78 10.86
CA LYS A 257 13.41 3.33 11.06
C LYS A 257 12.57 2.88 12.26
N ASP A 258 12.63 3.59 13.36
CA ASP A 258 11.81 3.30 14.53
C ASP A 258 10.33 3.48 14.22
N LEU A 259 9.99 4.51 13.43
CA LEU A 259 8.64 4.77 12.95
C LEU A 259 8.11 3.64 12.07
N ILE A 260 8.92 3.14 11.13
CA ILE A 260 8.57 2.00 10.28
C ILE A 260 8.36 0.75 11.13
N SER A 261 9.25 0.48 12.09
CA SER A 261 9.13 -0.67 12.98
C SER A 261 7.88 -0.59 13.86
N TYR A 262 7.52 0.61 14.30
CA TYR A 262 6.28 0.87 15.03
C TYR A 262 5.05 0.65 14.15
N ALA A 263 5.04 1.13 12.92
CA ALA A 263 3.98 0.90 11.97
C ALA A 263 3.80 -0.60 11.66
N ASP A 264 4.91 -1.34 11.52
CA ASP A 264 4.91 -2.80 11.33
C ASP A 264 4.27 -3.53 12.54
N MET A 265 4.57 -3.10 13.74
CA MET A 265 3.95 -3.64 14.95
C MET A 265 2.45 -3.35 14.97
N VAL A 266 2.05 -2.09 14.79
CA VAL A 266 0.65 -1.66 14.82
C VAL A 266 -0.18 -2.39 13.75
N SER A 267 0.36 -2.52 12.53
CA SER A 267 -0.35 -3.23 11.46
C SER A 267 -0.57 -4.71 11.78
N LYS A 268 0.40 -5.40 12.40
CA LYS A 268 0.21 -6.80 12.85
C LYS A 268 -0.89 -6.93 13.88
N LEU A 269 -1.09 -5.94 14.74
CA LEU A 269 -2.18 -5.94 15.72
C LEU A 269 -3.56 -5.84 15.08
N THR A 270 -3.69 -5.32 13.85
CA THR A 270 -4.98 -5.30 13.12
C THR A 270 -5.46 -6.69 12.71
N ALA A 271 -4.58 -7.70 12.70
CA ALA A 271 -4.93 -9.10 12.44
C ALA A 271 -5.54 -9.79 13.68
N VAL A 272 -5.40 -9.22 14.87
CA VAL A 272 -6.07 -9.71 16.07
C VAL A 272 -7.57 -9.43 15.95
N ASP A 273 -8.39 -10.37 16.42
CA ASP A 273 -9.84 -10.21 16.38
C ASP A 273 -10.26 -8.91 17.11
N GLY A 274 -10.98 -8.05 16.38
CA GLY A 274 -11.25 -6.67 16.73
C GLY A 274 -10.38 -5.69 15.96
N GLY A 275 -10.39 -4.43 16.37
CA GLY A 275 -9.62 -3.35 15.74
C GLY A 275 -8.44 -2.88 16.58
N VAL A 276 -7.66 -1.98 16.02
CA VAL A 276 -6.62 -1.23 16.72
C VAL A 276 -7.11 0.20 16.95
N LEU A 277 -6.75 0.79 18.08
CA LEU A 277 -7.12 2.14 18.44
C LEU A 277 -5.88 3.01 18.63
N LEU A 278 -5.79 4.06 17.83
CA LEU A 278 -4.77 5.10 17.93
C LEU A 278 -5.45 6.44 18.26
N ASN A 279 -4.71 7.35 18.89
CA ASN A 279 -5.10 8.75 18.94
C ASN A 279 -4.52 9.55 17.75
N LYS A 280 -4.80 10.85 17.68
CA LYS A 280 -4.29 11.74 16.63
C LYS A 280 -2.76 11.92 16.64
N ASN A 281 -2.11 11.66 17.76
CA ASN A 281 -0.65 11.66 17.89
C ASN A 281 -0.02 10.32 17.50
N LEU A 282 -0.79 9.38 16.96
CA LEU A 282 -0.42 8.02 16.63
C LEU A 282 -0.04 7.14 17.85
N ASP A 283 -0.39 7.55 19.07
CA ASP A 283 -0.19 6.73 20.25
C ASP A 283 -1.14 5.54 20.21
N LEU A 284 -0.60 4.35 20.49
CA LEU A 284 -1.40 3.12 20.57
C LEU A 284 -2.12 3.06 21.91
N LEU A 285 -3.45 3.15 21.87
CA LEU A 285 -4.32 3.13 23.04
C LEU A 285 -4.76 1.71 23.42
N GLY A 286 -4.78 0.79 22.46
CA GLY A 286 -5.15 -0.60 22.66
C GLY A 286 -5.54 -1.31 21.37
N PHE A 287 -5.82 -2.60 21.49
CA PHE A 287 -6.21 -3.44 20.36
C PHE A 287 -7.25 -4.50 20.77
N GLY A 288 -7.77 -5.26 19.81
CA GLY A 288 -8.96 -6.10 20.04
C GLY A 288 -10.18 -5.23 20.33
N VAL A 289 -10.33 -4.14 19.59
CA VAL A 289 -11.39 -3.14 19.82
C VAL A 289 -12.67 -3.58 19.13
N GLU A 290 -13.74 -3.64 19.89
CA GLU A 290 -15.10 -3.89 19.41
C GLU A 290 -15.92 -2.60 19.50
N THR A 291 -16.61 -2.27 18.42
CA THR A 291 -17.63 -1.20 18.43
C THR A 291 -18.89 -1.72 19.12
N LEU A 292 -19.32 -1.03 20.17
CA LEU A 292 -20.57 -1.33 20.88
C LEU A 292 -21.74 -0.74 20.11
N MET A 293 -22.25 -1.48 19.13
CA MET A 293 -23.30 -1.01 18.22
C MET A 293 -24.56 -0.53 18.95
N ASP A 294 -24.94 -1.22 20.02
CA ASP A 294 -26.13 -0.90 20.84
C ASP A 294 -25.96 0.40 21.66
N SER A 295 -24.72 0.83 21.88
CA SER A 295 -24.43 2.11 22.56
C SER A 295 -24.58 3.33 21.66
N ILE A 296 -24.75 3.11 20.35
CA ILE A 296 -24.85 4.16 19.35
C ILE A 296 -26.30 4.36 18.99
N ASP A 297 -26.95 5.28 19.71
CA ASP A 297 -28.35 5.67 19.46
C ASP A 297 -28.42 6.67 18.29
N ARG A 298 -28.12 6.16 17.09
CA ARG A 298 -28.22 6.89 15.82
C ARG A 298 -28.80 5.97 14.76
N PRO A 299 -29.54 6.49 13.78
CA PRO A 299 -29.99 5.69 12.63
C PRO A 299 -28.78 5.12 11.86
N GLU A 300 -29.04 4.27 10.91
CA GLU A 300 -28.04 3.82 9.97
C GLU A 300 -27.44 5.03 9.26
N PRO A 301 -26.09 5.11 9.12
CA PRO A 301 -25.47 6.27 8.53
C PRO A 301 -25.74 6.37 7.03
N ASP A 302 -25.98 7.57 6.55
CA ASP A 302 -25.93 7.88 5.13
C ASP A 302 -24.47 7.78 4.66
N LEU A 303 -24.24 6.94 3.66
CA LEU A 303 -22.91 6.73 3.09
C LEU A 303 -22.74 7.57 1.82
N CYS A 304 -21.59 8.21 1.72
CA CYS A 304 -21.15 8.89 0.50
C CYS A 304 -19.80 8.28 0.10
N PHE A 305 -19.77 7.50 -0.98
CA PHE A 305 -18.54 6.92 -1.48
C PHE A 305 -17.87 7.89 -2.41
N ILE A 306 -16.56 8.02 -2.24
CA ILE A 306 -15.71 8.78 -3.15
C ILE A 306 -14.77 7.77 -3.81
N ASN A 307 -14.92 7.62 -5.12
CA ASN A 307 -14.04 6.79 -5.92
C ASN A 307 -12.75 7.56 -6.29
N TYR A 308 -11.83 6.89 -7.01
CA TYR A 308 -10.58 7.49 -7.46
C TYR A 308 -10.74 8.73 -8.32
N ASP A 309 -11.83 8.85 -9.05
CA ASP A 309 -12.10 10.00 -9.93
C ASP A 309 -12.70 11.18 -9.16
N GLY A 310 -12.86 11.05 -7.84
CA GLY A 310 -13.52 12.04 -7.01
C GLY A 310 -15.04 12.07 -7.23
N ILE A 311 -15.60 11.07 -7.91
CA ILE A 311 -17.03 10.95 -8.16
C ILE A 311 -17.70 10.43 -6.89
N HIS A 312 -18.76 11.11 -6.49
CA HIS A 312 -19.56 10.72 -5.34
C HIS A 312 -20.59 9.68 -5.78
N ASP A 313 -20.54 8.50 -5.15
CA ASP A 313 -21.53 7.43 -5.32
C ASP A 313 -22.35 7.28 -4.04
N THR A 314 -23.64 7.54 -4.14
CA THR A 314 -24.60 7.41 -3.02
C THR A 314 -25.54 6.21 -3.21
N THR A 315 -25.28 5.36 -4.19
CA THR A 315 -26.15 4.20 -4.51
C THR A 315 -25.90 3.02 -3.58
N LYS A 316 -24.69 2.92 -3.00
CA LYS A 316 -24.32 1.85 -2.06
C LYS A 316 -24.94 2.11 -0.70
N ARG A 317 -25.52 1.06 -0.11
CA ARG A 317 -26.24 1.15 1.16
C ARG A 317 -25.44 0.52 2.29
N TYR A 318 -25.67 0.99 3.51
CA TYR A 318 -25.03 0.46 4.71
C TYR A 318 -25.21 -1.07 4.86
N GLN A 319 -26.38 -1.62 4.51
CA GLN A 319 -26.70 -3.03 4.61
C GLN A 319 -25.93 -3.92 3.60
N ASP A 320 -25.41 -3.34 2.54
CA ASP A 320 -24.65 -4.09 1.49
C ASP A 320 -23.28 -4.56 2.02
N TYR A 321 -22.88 -4.13 3.22
CA TYR A 321 -21.57 -4.39 3.81
C TYR A 321 -21.61 -5.41 4.94
N GLY A 322 -20.51 -6.17 5.08
CA GLY A 322 -20.30 -7.07 6.20
C GLY A 322 -20.13 -6.35 7.54
N MET A 323 -20.21 -7.09 8.64
CA MET A 323 -20.23 -6.57 10.01
C MET A 323 -19.06 -5.62 10.31
N ARG A 324 -17.83 -5.95 9.87
CA ARG A 324 -16.63 -5.11 10.08
C ARG A 324 -16.80 -3.71 9.48
N HIS A 325 -17.24 -3.61 8.24
CA HIS A 325 -17.48 -2.33 7.60
C HIS A 325 -18.60 -1.56 8.31
N ARG A 326 -19.71 -2.24 8.57
CA ARG A 326 -20.87 -1.62 9.24
C ARG A 326 -20.51 -1.07 10.61
N SER A 327 -19.73 -1.79 11.40
CA SER A 327 -19.27 -1.32 12.71
C SER A 327 -18.39 -0.08 12.60
N CYS A 328 -17.50 -0.03 11.62
CA CYS A 328 -16.66 1.14 11.38
C CYS A 328 -17.47 2.35 10.90
N PHE A 329 -18.40 2.16 9.97
CA PHE A 329 -19.26 3.25 9.49
C PHE A 329 -20.13 3.81 10.63
N LYS A 330 -20.72 2.93 11.42
CA LYS A 330 -21.54 3.31 12.57
C LYS A 330 -20.72 4.07 13.61
N PHE A 331 -19.50 3.61 13.91
CA PHE A 331 -18.61 4.27 14.84
C PHE A 331 -18.19 5.66 14.35
N CYS A 332 -17.77 5.78 13.09
CA CYS A 332 -17.44 7.08 12.49
C CYS A 332 -18.65 8.04 12.49
N SER A 333 -19.87 7.54 12.28
CA SER A 333 -21.06 8.39 12.35
C SER A 333 -21.34 8.91 13.76
N ALA A 334 -20.92 8.18 14.79
CA ALA A 334 -21.18 8.53 16.19
C ALA A 334 -20.13 9.44 16.80
N VAL A 335 -18.87 9.31 16.33
CA VAL A 335 -17.71 10.00 16.90
C VAL A 335 -17.05 10.85 15.83
N GLU A 336 -17.39 12.13 15.84
CA GLU A 336 -16.84 13.12 14.91
C GLU A 336 -15.32 13.22 15.06
N GLY A 337 -14.61 13.37 13.95
CA GLY A 337 -13.14 13.44 13.91
C GLY A 337 -12.47 12.06 14.01
N THR A 338 -13.23 10.96 13.98
CA THR A 338 -12.67 9.62 13.83
C THR A 338 -12.39 9.31 12.37
N VAL A 339 -11.23 8.67 12.12
CA VAL A 339 -10.92 8.01 10.85
C VAL A 339 -10.83 6.51 11.10
N ALA A 340 -11.48 5.71 10.25
CA ALA A 340 -11.32 4.27 10.26
C ALA A 340 -10.67 3.80 8.96
N LEU A 341 -9.64 2.95 9.07
CA LEU A 341 -9.07 2.19 7.97
C LEU A 341 -9.58 0.75 8.08
N ILE A 342 -10.10 0.21 6.97
CA ILE A 342 -10.76 -1.09 6.95
C ILE A 342 -10.14 -1.92 5.83
N ALA A 343 -9.41 -2.98 6.18
CA ALA A 343 -8.92 -3.96 5.21
C ALA A 343 -9.93 -5.09 5.04
N SER A 344 -10.26 -5.36 3.80
CA SER A 344 -11.09 -6.50 3.40
C SER A 344 -10.21 -7.73 3.12
N HIS A 345 -10.79 -8.94 3.16
CA HIS A 345 -10.09 -10.19 2.81
C HIS A 345 -9.63 -10.23 1.35
N ASP A 346 -10.26 -9.44 0.48
CA ASP A 346 -9.89 -9.28 -0.93
C ASP A 346 -8.72 -8.31 -1.15
N GLY A 347 -8.11 -7.81 -0.05
CA GLY A 347 -6.96 -6.91 -0.08
C GLY A 347 -7.29 -5.45 -0.40
N PHE A 348 -8.58 -5.09 -0.47
CA PHE A 348 -8.95 -3.68 -0.60
C PHE A 348 -8.99 -3.00 0.76
N ILE A 349 -8.50 -1.76 0.81
CA ILE A 349 -8.60 -0.92 2.00
C ILE A 349 -9.57 0.23 1.71
N LYS A 350 -10.47 0.44 2.65
CA LYS A 350 -11.35 1.63 2.66
C LYS A 350 -10.95 2.52 3.83
N ALA A 351 -11.03 3.82 3.62
CA ALA A 351 -11.00 4.77 4.72
C ALA A 351 -12.38 5.40 4.89
N CYS A 352 -12.81 5.62 6.10
CA CYS A 352 -14.05 6.35 6.33
C CYS A 352 -13.93 7.34 7.48
N THR A 353 -14.66 8.43 7.35
CA THR A 353 -14.77 9.48 8.36
C THR A 353 -16.12 10.18 8.25
N GLN A 354 -16.53 10.92 9.27
CA GLN A 354 -17.73 11.75 9.19
C GLN A 354 -17.41 13.14 8.61
N HIS A 355 -18.23 13.60 7.68
CA HIS A 355 -18.22 14.98 7.18
C HIS A 355 -19.65 15.43 6.90
N ASP A 356 -20.04 16.60 7.39
CA ASP A 356 -21.37 17.18 7.22
C ASP A 356 -22.52 16.22 7.55
N GLY A 357 -22.38 15.46 8.63
CA GLY A 357 -23.41 14.51 9.11
C GLY A 357 -23.52 13.21 8.33
N LYS A 358 -22.72 13.04 7.26
CA LYS A 358 -22.64 11.79 6.46
C LYS A 358 -21.33 11.07 6.73
N VAL A 359 -21.33 9.77 6.53
CA VAL A 359 -20.09 8.99 6.54
C VAL A 359 -19.53 8.95 5.11
N VAL A 360 -18.43 9.65 4.93
CA VAL A 360 -17.68 9.63 3.67
C VAL A 360 -16.77 8.41 3.68
N VAL A 361 -16.90 7.60 2.65
CA VAL A 361 -16.13 6.36 2.46
C VAL A 361 -15.27 6.52 1.22
N TYR A 362 -13.97 6.48 1.43
CA TYR A 362 -12.99 6.45 0.35
C TYR A 362 -12.76 5.01 -0.04
N ASP A 363 -13.25 4.66 -1.20
CA ASP A 363 -13.18 3.31 -1.73
C ASP A 363 -11.78 3.04 -2.29
N ASN A 364 -11.17 1.94 -1.87
CA ASN A 364 -9.88 1.47 -2.37
C ASN A 364 -8.71 2.45 -2.14
N VAL A 365 -8.41 2.71 -0.89
CA VAL A 365 -7.28 3.55 -0.47
C VAL A 365 -5.96 2.92 -0.93
N SER A 366 -5.17 3.66 -1.71
CA SER A 366 -3.88 3.19 -2.24
C SER A 366 -2.72 3.75 -1.42
N VAL A 367 -1.68 2.94 -1.26
CA VAL A 367 -0.44 3.29 -0.56
C VAL A 367 0.49 4.15 -1.39
N TYR A 368 0.26 4.14 -2.68
CA TYR A 368 1.16 4.75 -3.64
C TYR A 368 0.76 6.20 -3.90
N ASN A 369 1.16 7.07 -2.97
CA ASN A 369 0.98 8.51 -3.15
C ASN A 369 2.31 9.22 -3.26
N ARG A 370 2.44 9.92 -4.33
CA ARG A 370 3.26 11.15 -4.40
C ARG A 370 2.49 12.24 -5.10
#